data_65b43a35cb79a79959700d6f58c61547
#
_entry.id   65b43a35cb79a79959700d6f58c61547
#
_cell.length_a   1.000
_cell.length_b   1.000
_cell.length_c   1.000
_cell.angle_alpha   90.00
_cell.angle_beta   90.00
_cell.angle_gamma   90.00
#
_symmetry.space_group_name_H-M   'P 1'
#
loop_
_entity.id
_entity.type
_entity.pdbx_description
1 polymer ?
#
loop_
_entity_poly.entity_id
_entity_poly.type
_entity_poly.pdbx_seq_one_letter_code
_entity_poly.pdbx_strand_id
1 'polypeptide(L)'
;HSDLRRQRQMCIRDRYHKEEPACGDVYDALIQVQHRGQDAAGISTWDTEKISTHKYTGLVTEVFKHQTTFDKLAGNIGIGHVRYPTAGGDNVSEAQPFFTANPVNISLAHNGTLTNSEKLKKELIRINFCQFNTNSDSEVLLKQFCYELYKTNFRKLTKKHVYKALNKVFQKCSGGYAVVMIVAGIGLVAFRDPKGIR
;
A
#
# COMPACT_ATOMS: atom_id res chain seq x y z
N HIS A 1 12.67 7.54 24.06
CA HIS A 1 13.20 6.27 23.47
C HIS A 1 12.19 5.12 23.42
N SER A 2 11.12 5.14 24.25
CA SER A 2 10.07 4.09 24.25
C SER A 2 9.12 4.19 23.03
N ASP A 3 8.83 5.40 22.56
CA ASP A 3 7.89 5.61 21.45
C ASP A 3 8.47 5.19 20.08
N LEU A 4 9.78 5.34 19.88
CA LEU A 4 10.45 4.89 18.67
C LEU A 4 10.49 3.35 18.53
N ARG A 5 10.49 2.60 19.64
CA ARG A 5 10.40 1.13 19.60
C ARG A 5 8.99 0.65 19.28
N ARG A 6 7.94 1.37 19.70
CA ARG A 6 6.55 1.02 19.38
C ARG A 6 6.20 1.20 17.91
N GLN A 7 6.85 2.12 17.20
CA GLN A 7 6.64 2.34 15.77
C GLN A 7 7.27 1.27 14.85
N ARG A 8 8.07 0.34 15.36
CA ARG A 8 8.77 -0.68 14.56
C ARG A 8 7.92 -1.88 14.13
N GLN A 9 6.70 -2.04 14.62
CA GLN A 9 5.85 -3.15 14.23
C GLN A 9 4.95 -2.74 13.07
N MET A 10 4.93 -3.53 12.00
CA MET A 10 4.14 -3.27 10.80
C MET A 10 2.64 -3.35 11.10
N CYS A 11 1.90 -2.31 10.73
CA CYS A 11 0.44 -2.27 10.72
C CYS A 11 -0.12 -2.78 9.39
N ILE A 12 0.61 -3.65 8.70
CA ILE A 12 0.31 -4.16 7.37
C ILE A 12 0.28 -5.68 7.46
N ARG A 13 -0.68 -6.29 6.77
CA ARG A 13 -0.77 -7.74 6.61
C ARG A 13 -0.97 -8.09 5.14
N ASP A 14 -0.44 -9.24 4.78
CA ASP A 14 -0.56 -9.83 3.46
C ASP A 14 -0.90 -11.32 3.58
N ARG A 15 -1.62 -11.81 2.59
CA ARG A 15 -2.01 -13.21 2.50
C ARG A 15 -2.09 -13.66 1.04
N TYR A 16 -1.62 -14.86 0.79
CA TYR A 16 -1.89 -15.64 -0.41
C TYR A 16 -2.56 -16.95 0.00
N HIS A 17 -3.72 -17.22 -0.56
CA HIS A 17 -4.39 -18.50 -0.42
C HIS A 17 -4.65 -19.12 -1.79
N LYS A 18 -4.50 -20.43 -1.95
CA LYS A 18 -4.60 -21.05 -3.27
C LYS A 18 -6.04 -21.19 -3.75
N GLU A 19 -6.98 -21.40 -2.83
CA GLU A 19 -8.36 -21.81 -3.14
C GLU A 19 -9.43 -20.96 -2.40
N GLU A 20 -9.05 -20.16 -1.40
CA GLU A 20 -9.99 -19.40 -0.58
C GLU A 20 -9.76 -17.89 -0.68
N PRO A 21 -10.81 -17.06 -0.52
CA PRO A 21 -10.66 -15.61 -0.45
C PRO A 21 -9.73 -15.17 0.68
N ALA A 22 -8.74 -14.35 0.37
CA ALA A 22 -7.78 -13.86 1.35
C ALA A 22 -8.34 -12.81 2.32
N CYS A 23 -9.51 -12.23 2.01
CA CYS A 23 -10.07 -11.10 2.76
C CYS A 23 -10.37 -11.43 4.23
N GLY A 24 -10.86 -12.64 4.53
CA GLY A 24 -11.15 -13.08 5.91
C GLY A 24 -9.88 -13.13 6.76
N ASP A 25 -8.85 -13.80 6.27
CA ASP A 25 -7.55 -13.90 6.96
C ASP A 25 -6.90 -12.51 7.17
N VAL A 26 -7.00 -11.63 6.15
CA VAL A 26 -6.48 -10.25 6.27
C VAL A 26 -7.28 -9.48 7.31
N TYR A 27 -8.61 -9.62 7.33
CA TYR A 27 -9.47 -9.00 8.33
C TYR A 27 -9.09 -9.44 9.75
N ASP A 28 -8.98 -10.74 10.01
CA ASP A 28 -8.61 -11.29 11.32
C ASP A 28 -7.23 -10.76 11.76
N ALA A 29 -6.29 -10.71 10.83
CA ALA A 29 -4.97 -10.16 11.09
C ALA A 29 -5.00 -8.64 11.40
N LEU A 30 -5.88 -7.86 10.74
CA LEU A 30 -6.07 -6.44 11.05
C LEU A 30 -6.68 -6.22 12.42
N ILE A 31 -7.62 -7.08 12.86
CA ILE A 31 -8.16 -7.05 14.23
C ILE A 31 -7.02 -7.22 15.26
N GLN A 32 -6.10 -8.15 15.04
CA GLN A 32 -4.96 -8.36 15.94
C GLN A 32 -4.03 -7.13 16.05
N VAL A 33 -3.93 -6.34 15.00
CA VAL A 33 -3.07 -5.15 14.97
C VAL A 33 -3.85 -3.84 15.12
N GLN A 34 -5.16 -3.88 15.39
CA GLN A 34 -6.05 -2.71 15.53
C GLN A 34 -5.54 -1.68 16.55
N HIS A 35 -4.91 -2.14 17.64
CA HIS A 35 -4.32 -1.27 18.66
C HIS A 35 -3.21 -0.33 18.14
N ARG A 36 -2.77 -0.55 16.90
CA ARG A 36 -1.72 0.22 16.24
C ARG A 36 -2.24 1.28 15.27
N GLY A 37 -3.54 1.25 14.96
CA GLY A 37 -4.19 2.21 14.10
C GLY A 37 -5.69 2.12 14.23
N GLN A 38 -6.35 3.21 14.64
CA GLN A 38 -7.77 3.26 14.96
C GLN A 38 -8.53 4.31 14.12
N ASP A 39 -7.83 5.00 13.23
CA ASP A 39 -8.37 6.10 12.44
C ASP A 39 -9.03 5.63 11.15
N ALA A 40 -8.41 4.67 10.49
CA ALA A 40 -8.94 4.09 9.26
C ALA A 40 -8.46 2.65 9.09
N ALA A 41 -9.23 1.86 8.35
CA ALA A 41 -8.88 0.51 7.95
C ALA A 41 -9.18 0.29 6.47
N GLY A 42 -8.42 -0.61 5.84
CA GLY A 42 -8.67 -0.98 4.46
C GLY A 42 -8.05 -2.32 4.08
N ILE A 43 -8.69 -2.97 3.13
CA ILE A 43 -8.26 -4.23 2.52
C ILE A 43 -8.31 -4.09 1.01
N SER A 44 -7.28 -4.59 0.33
CA SER A 44 -7.28 -4.83 -1.10
C SER A 44 -7.04 -6.29 -1.39
N THR A 45 -7.79 -6.85 -2.33
CA THR A 45 -7.63 -8.22 -2.81
C THR A 45 -7.46 -8.27 -4.32
N TRP A 46 -6.82 -9.32 -4.82
CA TRP A 46 -6.63 -9.56 -6.25
C TRP A 46 -7.07 -10.98 -6.61
N ASP A 47 -7.97 -11.07 -7.60
CA ASP A 47 -8.58 -12.31 -8.10
C ASP A 47 -7.98 -12.78 -9.44
N THR A 48 -6.79 -12.34 -9.81
CA THR A 48 -6.09 -12.50 -11.08
C THR A 48 -6.57 -11.59 -12.22
N GLU A 49 -7.76 -11.05 -12.17
CA GLU A 49 -8.31 -10.13 -13.18
C GLU A 49 -8.25 -8.68 -12.69
N LYS A 50 -8.79 -8.43 -11.51
CA LYS A 50 -8.89 -7.08 -10.94
C LYS A 50 -8.39 -7.01 -9.50
N ILE A 51 -8.01 -5.81 -9.09
CA ILE A 51 -7.80 -5.47 -7.68
C ILE A 51 -9.06 -4.80 -7.17
N SER A 52 -9.66 -5.38 -6.14
CA SER A 52 -10.79 -4.81 -5.41
C SER A 52 -10.30 -4.22 -4.10
N THR A 53 -10.74 -3.01 -3.76
CA THR A 53 -10.33 -2.31 -2.54
C THR A 53 -11.55 -1.79 -1.80
N HIS A 54 -11.60 -2.03 -0.51
CA HIS A 54 -12.53 -1.39 0.42
C HIS A 54 -11.75 -0.77 1.57
N LYS A 55 -11.99 0.51 1.85
CA LYS A 55 -11.32 1.26 2.91
C LYS A 55 -12.20 2.40 3.37
N TYR A 56 -12.14 2.69 4.66
CA TYR A 56 -12.89 3.79 5.25
C TYR A 56 -12.24 4.22 6.57
N THR A 57 -12.71 5.35 7.13
CA THR A 57 -12.38 5.79 8.48
C THR A 57 -13.12 4.94 9.50
N GLY A 58 -12.50 4.68 10.64
CA GLY A 58 -13.04 3.90 11.73
C GLY A 58 -12.28 2.60 12.01
N LEU A 59 -12.77 1.87 13.02
CA LEU A 59 -12.20 0.59 13.40
C LEU A 59 -12.44 -0.49 12.34
N VAL A 60 -11.62 -1.52 12.32
CA VAL A 60 -11.76 -2.64 11.38
C VAL A 60 -13.17 -3.24 11.41
N THR A 61 -13.72 -3.45 12.61
CA THR A 61 -15.08 -3.98 12.78
C THR A 61 -16.18 -3.06 12.25
N GLU A 62 -15.95 -1.76 12.23
CA GLU A 62 -16.91 -0.76 11.71
C GLU A 62 -16.82 -0.68 10.18
N VAL A 63 -15.61 -0.66 9.65
CA VAL A 63 -15.36 -0.59 8.20
C VAL A 63 -15.84 -1.86 7.49
N PHE A 64 -15.68 -3.02 8.11
CA PHE A 64 -16.01 -4.33 7.55
C PHE A 64 -17.22 -5.01 8.23
N LYS A 65 -18.22 -4.24 8.64
CA LYS A 65 -19.40 -4.76 9.35
C LYS A 65 -20.39 -5.56 8.49
N HIS A 66 -20.36 -5.38 7.16
CA HIS A 66 -21.33 -5.98 6.25
C HIS A 66 -20.74 -7.11 5.44
N GLN A 67 -21.42 -8.25 5.35
CA GLN A 67 -21.01 -9.39 4.54
C GLN A 67 -20.80 -9.00 3.06
N THR A 68 -21.65 -8.12 2.53
CA THR A 68 -21.52 -7.61 1.15
C THR A 68 -20.20 -6.90 0.86
N THR A 69 -19.48 -6.44 1.90
CA THR A 69 -18.13 -5.88 1.74
C THR A 69 -17.13 -6.98 1.47
N PHE A 70 -17.22 -8.10 2.18
CA PHE A 70 -16.37 -9.27 1.95
C PHE A 70 -16.62 -9.90 0.57
N ASP A 71 -17.89 -9.97 0.16
CA ASP A 71 -18.27 -10.52 -1.15
C ASP A 71 -17.62 -9.74 -2.33
N LYS A 72 -17.39 -8.43 -2.14
CA LYS A 72 -16.71 -7.57 -3.12
C LYS A 72 -15.19 -7.73 -3.12
N LEU A 73 -14.62 -8.29 -2.05
CA LEU A 73 -13.20 -8.52 -1.87
C LEU A 73 -12.83 -9.98 -2.22
N ALA A 74 -13.45 -10.51 -3.26
CA ALA A 74 -13.08 -11.79 -3.83
C ALA A 74 -11.63 -11.73 -4.33
N GLY A 75 -10.86 -12.76 -4.05
CA GLY A 75 -9.47 -12.85 -4.47
C GLY A 75 -8.64 -13.59 -3.43
N ASN A 76 -7.69 -14.36 -3.91
CA ASN A 76 -6.85 -15.23 -3.09
C ASN A 76 -5.53 -14.57 -2.67
N ILE A 77 -5.29 -13.34 -3.07
CA ILE A 77 -4.18 -12.51 -2.64
C ILE A 77 -4.76 -11.24 -2.01
N GLY A 78 -4.31 -10.91 -0.80
CA GLY A 78 -4.81 -9.75 -0.07
C GLY A 78 -3.72 -8.99 0.68
N ILE A 79 -3.91 -7.69 0.80
CA ILE A 79 -3.15 -6.82 1.70
C ILE A 79 -4.12 -5.96 2.51
N GLY A 80 -3.74 -5.63 3.74
CA GLY A 80 -4.54 -4.77 4.60
C GLY A 80 -3.69 -3.78 5.38
N HIS A 81 -4.35 -2.72 5.84
CA HIS A 81 -3.72 -1.68 6.62
C HIS A 81 -4.69 -1.11 7.66
N VAL A 82 -4.19 -0.81 8.85
CA VAL A 82 -4.82 0.04 9.86
C VAL A 82 -3.99 1.31 10.02
N ARG A 83 -4.64 2.47 9.93
CA ARG A 83 -3.99 3.77 9.99
C ARG A 83 -4.06 4.34 11.40
N TYR A 84 -2.94 4.89 11.87
CA TYR A 84 -2.89 5.73 13.04
C TYR A 84 -3.19 7.20 12.64
N PRO A 85 -3.94 7.98 13.44
CA PRO A 85 -4.22 9.37 13.10
C PRO A 85 -2.92 10.16 12.92
N THR A 86 -2.81 10.83 11.78
CA THR A 86 -1.77 11.82 11.51
C THR A 86 -2.40 13.21 11.57
N ALA A 87 -1.63 14.21 11.97
CA ALA A 87 -2.11 15.59 12.01
C ALA A 87 -2.61 16.01 10.62
N GLY A 88 -3.93 16.08 10.41
CA GLY A 88 -4.51 16.43 9.10
C GLY A 88 -5.97 16.06 8.89
N GLY A 89 -6.64 15.46 9.86
CA GLY A 89 -8.09 15.21 9.83
C GLY A 89 -8.52 13.88 9.22
N ASP A 90 -9.79 13.58 9.40
CA ASP A 90 -10.48 12.36 8.94
C ASP A 90 -10.71 12.38 7.43
N ASN A 91 -9.71 12.00 6.65
CA ASN A 91 -9.86 11.94 5.21
C ASN A 91 -9.78 10.49 4.71
N VAL A 92 -10.92 9.96 4.25
CA VAL A 92 -11.03 8.63 3.62
C VAL A 92 -10.04 8.47 2.47
N SER A 93 -9.72 9.56 1.77
CA SER A 93 -8.76 9.51 0.64
C SER A 93 -7.36 9.08 1.08
N GLU A 94 -6.97 9.35 2.33
CA GLU A 94 -5.68 8.97 2.90
C GLU A 94 -5.67 7.58 3.54
N ALA A 95 -6.84 6.94 3.69
CA ALA A 95 -6.89 5.55 4.11
C ALA A 95 -6.15 4.65 3.10
N GLN A 96 -5.48 3.63 3.63
CA GLN A 96 -4.73 2.68 2.83
C GLN A 96 -5.47 1.33 2.75
N PRO A 97 -5.21 0.49 1.73
CA PRO A 97 -4.21 0.61 0.67
C PRO A 97 -4.52 1.67 -0.39
N PHE A 98 -3.46 2.23 -1.01
CA PHE A 98 -3.58 3.08 -2.19
C PHE A 98 -3.60 2.23 -3.46
N PHE A 99 -4.45 2.59 -4.41
CA PHE A 99 -4.61 1.88 -5.67
C PHE A 99 -4.28 2.78 -6.88
N THR A 100 -3.72 2.17 -7.90
CA THR A 100 -3.56 2.78 -9.23
C THR A 100 -3.70 1.71 -10.32
N ALA A 101 -4.24 2.11 -11.48
CA ALA A 101 -4.35 1.24 -12.66
C ALA A 101 -3.22 1.44 -13.69
N ASN A 102 -2.32 2.41 -13.48
CA ASN A 102 -1.29 2.76 -14.45
C ASN A 102 0.12 2.71 -13.80
N PRO A 103 1.12 2.05 -14.42
CA PRO A 103 1.12 1.37 -15.73
C PRO A 103 0.49 -0.03 -15.73
N VAL A 104 0.20 -0.58 -14.56
CA VAL A 104 -0.56 -1.81 -14.31
C VAL A 104 -1.36 -1.62 -13.03
N ASN A 105 -2.31 -2.50 -12.75
CA ASN A 105 -3.04 -2.46 -11.49
C ASN A 105 -2.10 -2.77 -10.32
N ILE A 106 -1.96 -1.82 -9.40
CA ILE A 106 -1.13 -1.93 -8.20
C ILE A 106 -1.92 -1.43 -7.00
N SER A 107 -1.91 -2.20 -5.92
CA SER A 107 -2.37 -1.74 -4.61
C SER A 107 -1.22 -1.79 -3.62
N LEU A 108 -1.05 -0.74 -2.81
CA LEU A 108 0.09 -0.56 -1.92
C LEU A 108 -0.35 -0.13 -0.53
N ALA A 109 0.20 -0.77 0.48
CA ALA A 109 0.13 -0.35 1.88
C ALA A 109 1.55 -0.05 2.38
N HIS A 110 1.69 1.08 3.06
CA HIS A 110 2.95 1.65 3.52
C HIS A 110 2.89 2.01 5.00
N ASN A 111 3.92 1.66 5.73
CA ASN A 111 4.14 2.09 7.09
C ASN A 111 5.52 2.78 7.18
N GLY A 112 5.51 4.03 7.58
CA GLY A 112 6.74 4.81 7.68
C GLY A 112 6.55 6.26 7.27
N THR A 113 7.66 6.90 6.93
CA THR A 113 7.67 8.30 6.48
C THR A 113 8.77 8.51 5.45
N LEU A 114 8.42 9.11 4.32
CA LEU A 114 9.39 9.61 3.35
C LEU A 114 9.79 11.04 3.71
N THR A 115 11.07 11.24 4.00
CA THR A 115 11.60 12.56 4.35
C THR A 115 11.72 13.51 3.16
N ASN A 116 11.66 12.98 1.94
CA ASN A 116 11.77 13.75 0.71
C ASN A 116 10.52 13.66 -0.19
N SER A 117 9.36 13.32 0.38
CA SER A 117 8.09 13.16 -0.34
C SER A 117 7.71 14.39 -1.18
N GLU A 118 7.81 15.58 -0.61
CA GLU A 118 7.50 16.85 -1.30
C GLU A 118 8.38 17.10 -2.53
N LYS A 119 9.67 16.77 -2.44
CA LYS A 119 10.59 16.88 -3.57
C LYS A 119 10.19 15.93 -4.70
N LEU A 120 9.93 14.65 -4.36
CA LEU A 120 9.51 13.64 -5.33
C LEU A 120 8.17 14.00 -5.97
N LYS A 121 7.20 14.49 -5.17
CA LYS A 121 5.91 14.95 -5.66
C LYS A 121 6.07 16.04 -6.72
N LYS A 122 6.86 17.08 -6.43
CA LYS A 122 7.15 18.18 -7.37
C LYS A 122 7.83 17.68 -8.65
N GLU A 123 8.77 16.74 -8.55
CA GLU A 123 9.45 16.16 -9.72
C GLU A 123 8.47 15.40 -10.62
N LEU A 124 7.59 14.54 -10.04
CA LEU A 124 6.61 13.76 -10.79
C LEU A 124 5.54 14.65 -11.47
N ILE A 125 5.14 15.74 -10.83
CA ILE A 125 4.22 16.74 -11.42
C ILE A 125 4.93 17.47 -12.57
N ARG A 126 6.17 17.94 -12.38
CA ARG A 126 6.93 18.69 -13.39
C ARG A 126 7.12 17.93 -14.69
N ILE A 127 7.28 16.62 -14.63
CA ILE A 127 7.41 15.76 -15.81
C ILE A 127 6.06 15.30 -16.39
N ASN A 128 4.95 15.84 -15.89
CA ASN A 128 3.57 15.51 -16.27
C ASN A 128 3.25 14.00 -16.20
N PHE A 129 3.89 13.27 -15.28
CA PHE A 129 3.69 11.82 -15.14
C PHE A 129 2.35 11.50 -14.48
N CYS A 130 2.00 12.22 -13.41
CA CYS A 130 0.78 11.97 -12.65
C CYS A 130 0.30 13.21 -11.90
N GLN A 131 -0.96 13.18 -11.51
CA GLN A 131 -1.56 14.05 -10.49
C GLN A 131 -1.65 13.30 -9.17
N PHE A 132 -1.79 14.05 -8.07
CA PHE A 132 -1.94 13.53 -6.73
C PHE A 132 -3.31 13.89 -6.19
N ASN A 133 -3.96 12.94 -5.52
CA ASN A 133 -5.27 13.12 -4.91
C ASN A 133 -5.18 13.43 -3.41
N THR A 134 -3.99 13.17 -2.82
CA THR A 134 -3.77 13.33 -1.38
C THR A 134 -2.42 14.00 -1.10
N ASN A 135 -2.18 14.32 0.16
CA ASN A 135 -0.88 14.76 0.65
C ASN A 135 -0.06 13.62 1.28
N SER A 136 -0.56 12.39 1.20
CA SER A 136 0.11 11.22 1.76
C SER A 136 1.41 10.91 1.02
N ASP A 137 2.48 10.70 1.76
CA ASP A 137 3.75 10.19 1.24
C ASP A 137 3.64 8.77 0.69
N SER A 138 2.64 8.01 1.13
CA SER A 138 2.30 6.68 0.59
C SER A 138 1.86 6.75 -0.87
N GLU A 139 1.06 7.77 -1.23
CA GLU A 139 0.70 8.01 -2.63
C GLU A 139 1.93 8.40 -3.46
N VAL A 140 2.82 9.22 -2.88
CA VAL A 140 4.08 9.61 -3.53
C VAL A 140 4.96 8.38 -3.80
N LEU A 141 5.08 7.49 -2.82
CA LEU A 141 5.84 6.25 -2.96
C LEU A 141 5.26 5.34 -4.06
N LEU A 142 3.94 5.17 -4.07
CA LEU A 142 3.24 4.41 -5.12
C LEU A 142 3.51 5.01 -6.50
N LYS A 143 3.32 6.31 -6.68
CA LYS A 143 3.53 7.00 -7.96
C LYS A 143 5.00 6.98 -8.40
N GLN A 144 5.95 7.09 -7.46
CA GLN A 144 7.37 6.96 -7.75
C GLN A 144 7.70 5.55 -8.26
N PHE A 145 7.17 4.51 -7.62
CA PHE A 145 7.34 3.13 -8.09
C PHE A 145 6.73 2.95 -9.49
N CYS A 146 5.51 3.45 -9.72
CA CYS A 146 4.84 3.40 -11.02
C CYS A 146 5.65 4.09 -12.12
N TYR A 147 6.23 5.23 -11.83
CA TYR A 147 7.09 5.95 -12.77
C TYR A 147 8.34 5.14 -13.13
N GLU A 148 9.02 4.58 -12.14
CA GLU A 148 10.21 3.76 -12.41
C GLU A 148 9.84 2.46 -13.15
N LEU A 149 8.68 1.89 -12.86
CA LEU A 149 8.18 0.72 -13.58
C LEU A 149 7.84 1.07 -15.04
N TYR A 150 7.15 2.17 -15.27
CA TYR A 150 6.85 2.69 -16.62
C TYR A 150 8.13 2.86 -17.46
N LYS A 151 9.18 3.39 -16.89
CA LYS A 151 10.48 3.58 -17.57
C LYS A 151 11.18 2.27 -17.96
N THR A 152 10.76 1.14 -17.44
CA THR A 152 11.31 -0.16 -17.89
C THR A 152 10.82 -0.56 -19.28
N ASN A 153 9.81 0.15 -19.81
CA ASN A 153 9.23 -0.03 -21.15
C ASN A 153 8.89 -1.49 -21.48
N PHE A 154 8.16 -2.14 -20.58
CA PHE A 154 7.80 -3.55 -20.74
C PHE A 154 6.58 -3.72 -21.68
N ARG A 155 6.62 -4.76 -22.55
CA ARG A 155 5.43 -5.26 -23.24
C ARG A 155 4.68 -6.29 -22.39
N LYS A 156 5.43 -7.14 -21.68
CA LYS A 156 4.93 -8.11 -20.70
C LYS A 156 5.67 -7.92 -19.39
N LEU A 157 4.92 -7.65 -18.32
CA LEU A 157 5.50 -7.45 -16.99
C LEU A 157 6.18 -8.74 -16.49
N THR A 158 7.35 -8.58 -15.89
CA THR A 158 8.11 -9.66 -15.26
C THR A 158 8.70 -9.20 -13.93
N LYS A 159 9.10 -10.14 -13.09
CA LYS A 159 9.78 -9.84 -11.82
C LYS A 159 11.03 -8.97 -12.02
N LYS A 160 11.76 -9.14 -13.14
CA LYS A 160 12.94 -8.30 -13.45
C LYS A 160 12.60 -6.82 -13.58
N HIS A 161 11.44 -6.47 -14.17
CA HIS A 161 10.99 -5.08 -14.28
C HIS A 161 10.66 -4.50 -12.91
N VAL A 162 10.00 -5.28 -12.05
CA VAL A 162 9.70 -4.89 -10.67
C VAL A 162 10.99 -4.63 -9.88
N TYR A 163 11.97 -5.54 -9.92
CA TYR A 163 13.26 -5.35 -9.25
C TYR A 163 14.03 -4.12 -9.78
N LYS A 164 14.00 -3.88 -11.09
CA LYS A 164 14.64 -2.70 -11.70
C LYS A 164 13.99 -1.42 -11.19
N ALA A 165 12.66 -1.39 -11.11
CA ALA A 165 11.91 -0.25 -10.57
C ALA A 165 12.21 -0.05 -9.07
N LEU A 166 12.19 -1.11 -8.26
CA LEU A 166 12.51 -1.05 -6.83
C LEU A 166 13.91 -0.52 -6.56
N ASN A 167 14.92 -0.95 -7.33
CA ASN A 167 16.28 -0.43 -7.20
C ASN A 167 16.33 1.09 -7.41
N LYS A 168 15.50 1.62 -8.30
CA LYS A 168 15.40 3.08 -8.50
C LYS A 168 14.64 3.78 -7.37
N VAL A 169 13.59 3.14 -6.83
CA VAL A 169 12.89 3.63 -5.63
C VAL A 169 13.88 3.73 -4.46
N PHE A 170 14.70 2.71 -4.21
CA PHE A 170 15.71 2.71 -3.16
C PHE A 170 16.76 3.83 -3.31
N GLN A 171 17.10 4.20 -4.54
CA GLN A 171 18.04 5.30 -4.82
C GLN A 171 17.40 6.70 -4.62
N LYS A 172 16.09 6.82 -4.82
CA LYS A 172 15.39 8.11 -4.84
C LYS A 172 14.64 8.41 -3.56
N CYS A 173 14.01 7.41 -2.94
CA CYS A 173 13.20 7.59 -1.74
C CYS A 173 14.09 7.57 -0.50
N SER A 174 13.97 8.61 0.32
CA SER A 174 14.66 8.76 1.60
C SER A 174 13.66 8.68 2.74
N GLY A 175 14.07 8.06 3.86
CA GLY A 175 13.23 7.89 5.03
C GLY A 175 13.25 6.46 5.56
N GLY A 176 12.40 6.17 6.54
CA GLY A 176 12.18 4.83 7.05
C GLY A 176 10.81 4.32 6.60
N TYR A 177 10.76 3.28 5.80
CA TYR A 177 9.53 2.74 5.26
C TYR A 177 9.53 1.22 5.12
N ALA A 178 8.35 0.63 5.34
CA ALA A 178 8.06 -0.75 5.03
C ALA A 178 6.78 -0.81 4.18
N VAL A 179 6.80 -1.60 3.14
CA VAL A 179 5.75 -1.64 2.12
C VAL A 179 5.36 -3.07 1.83
N VAL A 180 4.06 -3.30 1.70
CA VAL A 180 3.52 -4.46 0.99
C VAL A 180 2.65 -3.97 -0.15
N MET A 181 2.71 -4.64 -1.29
CA MET A 181 1.89 -4.30 -2.43
C MET A 181 1.48 -5.52 -3.23
N ILE A 182 0.34 -5.41 -3.88
CA ILE A 182 -0.12 -6.32 -4.93
C ILE A 182 0.26 -5.68 -6.27
N VAL A 183 0.97 -6.41 -7.11
CA VAL A 183 1.26 -6.00 -8.49
C VAL A 183 0.59 -7.02 -9.41
N ALA A 184 -0.42 -6.60 -10.15
CA ALA A 184 -1.16 -7.49 -11.06
C ALA A 184 -0.22 -8.15 -12.08
N GLY A 185 -0.37 -9.46 -12.26
CA GLY A 185 0.50 -10.27 -13.10
C GLY A 185 1.82 -10.71 -12.46
N ILE A 186 2.13 -10.25 -11.23
CA ILE A 186 3.32 -10.63 -10.46
C ILE A 186 2.95 -11.31 -9.14
N GLY A 187 2.02 -10.72 -8.36
CA GLY A 187 1.63 -11.18 -7.04
C GLY A 187 1.99 -10.20 -5.92
N LEU A 188 2.27 -10.74 -4.73
CA LEU A 188 2.71 -9.97 -3.57
C LEU A 188 4.18 -9.56 -3.70
N VAL A 189 4.44 -8.31 -3.35
CA VAL A 189 5.78 -7.73 -3.26
C VAL A 189 5.91 -7.01 -1.93
N ALA A 190 6.93 -7.36 -1.15
CA ALA A 190 7.24 -6.70 0.11
C ALA A 190 8.68 -6.16 0.05
N PHE A 191 8.87 -4.95 0.56
CA PHE A 191 10.19 -4.34 0.68
C PHE A 191 10.24 -3.30 1.79
N ARG A 192 11.43 -2.93 2.20
CA ARG A 192 11.66 -1.89 3.18
C ARG A 192 12.80 -0.97 2.75
N ASP A 193 12.97 0.12 3.48
CA ASP A 193 14.06 1.06 3.25
C ASP A 193 15.44 0.37 3.31
N PRO A 194 16.40 0.80 2.48
CA PRO A 194 17.72 0.16 2.41
C PRO A 194 18.55 0.25 3.70
N LYS A 195 18.22 1.20 4.60
CA LYS A 195 18.91 1.39 5.89
C LYS A 195 18.33 0.51 7.00
N GLY A 196 17.20 -0.17 6.75
CA GLY A 196 16.56 -1.02 7.73
C GLY A 196 16.00 -0.28 8.95
N ILE A 197 15.57 0.97 8.75
CA ILE A 197 14.98 1.79 9.82
C ILE A 197 13.61 1.23 10.23
N ARG A 198 12.89 0.60 9.25
CA ARG A 198 11.60 -0.06 9.43
C ARG A 198 11.68 -1.55 9.17
#